data_7194ad717f2aedc175461d4418c8df82
#
_entry.id   7194ad717f2aedc175461d4418c8df82
#
_cell.length_a   1.000
_cell.length_b   1.000
_cell.length_c   1.000
_cell.angle_alpha   90.00
_cell.angle_beta   90.00
_cell.angle_gamma   90.00
#
_symmetry.space_group_name_H-M   'P 1'
#
loop_
_entity.id
_entity.type
_entity.pdbx_description
1 polymer ?
#
loop_
_entity_poly.entity_id
_entity_poly.type
_entity_poly.pdbx_seq_one_letter_code
_entity_poly.pdbx_strand_id
1 'polypeptide(L)'
;MPARSDQPLRILHAVRAPVGGIFRHILDLANGQAERGHDVGIIADSLTGGQRAEAALAEIAPRLKLGLRRLAIHRQPHPTDILVWARLMYLIWRLKPDVVHGHGAKAGAFIRMKARSKHSLRIYTPHGGSLHYPLDTFKGVFYSRLERVLMDRTDLFLFESAFARDTYQRTIGRPTKGLVRCVFNGVTADEFDPVVLADDATDIVYVGEFRHIKGADLLIDAVALLRAGGKPVTLTLAGDGEETGSLRDQIQKHGLAGSVRFIGHVKARHGFSKGKLLVVPSRGDSMPYVVIEAAAAGMPMIAANVGGIPEIFGTRTDALFPPNMVGAMADAIVTALDDPAAALARAKSLRERIFMHFSQRAMVEGVLAGYHDAFAER
;
A
#
# COMPACT_ATOMS: atom_id res chain seq x y z
N MET A 1 -6.72 -23.62 28.63
CA MET A 1 -6.44 -24.24 27.33
C MET A 1 -4.99 -23.91 27.01
N PRO A 2 -4.16 -24.85 26.51
CA PRO A 2 -2.80 -24.53 26.11
C PRO A 2 -2.82 -23.43 25.07
N ALA A 3 -1.87 -22.50 25.13
CA ALA A 3 -1.74 -21.39 24.21
C ALA A 3 -1.68 -21.94 22.76
N ARG A 4 -2.55 -21.43 21.87
CA ARG A 4 -2.57 -21.79 20.43
C ARG A 4 -1.33 -21.29 19.66
N SER A 5 -0.25 -20.88 20.36
CA SER A 5 0.95 -20.25 19.79
C SER A 5 1.65 -21.12 18.74
N ASP A 6 1.56 -22.44 18.83
CA ASP A 6 2.37 -23.37 18.02
C ASP A 6 1.56 -24.19 17.01
N GLN A 7 0.25 -24.00 16.93
CA GLN A 7 -0.57 -24.74 15.97
C GLN A 7 -0.81 -23.95 14.68
N PRO A 8 -0.78 -24.61 13.52
CA PRO A 8 -1.15 -23.97 12.25
C PRO A 8 -2.54 -23.37 12.31
N LEU A 9 -2.64 -22.08 11.99
CA LEU A 9 -3.91 -21.37 11.88
C LEU A 9 -4.51 -21.54 10.48
N ARG A 10 -5.84 -21.56 10.41
CA ARG A 10 -6.61 -21.48 9.18
C ARG A 10 -7.01 -20.02 8.93
N ILE A 11 -6.37 -19.39 7.96
CA ILE A 11 -6.46 -17.92 7.72
C ILE A 11 -7.15 -17.67 6.38
N LEU A 12 -8.22 -16.88 6.39
CA LEU A 12 -8.95 -16.51 5.19
C LEU A 12 -8.88 -14.99 4.99
N HIS A 13 -8.16 -14.54 3.96
CA HIS A 13 -8.12 -13.15 3.54
C HIS A 13 -9.26 -12.82 2.59
N ALA A 14 -9.84 -11.63 2.70
CA ALA A 14 -10.84 -11.13 1.76
C ALA A 14 -10.52 -9.71 1.30
N VAL A 15 -10.59 -9.45 -0.01
CA VAL A 15 -10.30 -8.15 -0.62
C VAL A 15 -11.25 -7.82 -1.75
N ARG A 16 -11.71 -6.55 -1.81
CA ARG A 16 -12.53 -6.06 -2.92
C ARG A 16 -11.67 -5.61 -4.11
N ALA A 17 -10.51 -5.03 -3.91
CA ALA A 17 -9.69 -4.48 -4.99
C ALA A 17 -8.33 -5.20 -5.06
N PRO A 18 -8.19 -6.26 -5.89
CA PRO A 18 -6.92 -6.93 -6.08
C PRO A 18 -6.01 -6.11 -7.03
N VAL A 19 -5.66 -4.89 -6.60
CA VAL A 19 -4.80 -3.94 -7.33
C VAL A 19 -3.92 -3.13 -6.36
N GLY A 20 -2.77 -2.67 -6.84
CA GLY A 20 -1.88 -1.77 -6.12
C GLY A 20 -1.33 -2.34 -4.80
N GLY A 21 -0.99 -1.45 -3.87
CA GLY A 21 -0.33 -1.81 -2.61
C GLY A 21 -1.14 -2.73 -1.69
N ILE A 22 -2.47 -2.58 -1.64
CA ILE A 22 -3.34 -3.47 -0.86
C ILE A 22 -3.26 -4.92 -1.37
N PHE A 23 -3.24 -5.11 -2.67
CA PHE A 23 -3.16 -6.44 -3.26
C PHE A 23 -1.79 -7.06 -3.01
N ARG A 24 -0.73 -6.30 -3.20
CA ARG A 24 0.63 -6.72 -2.88
C ARG A 24 0.74 -7.14 -1.41
N HIS A 25 0.26 -6.30 -0.48
CA HIS A 25 0.26 -6.62 0.96
C HIS A 25 -0.37 -7.99 1.25
N ILE A 26 -1.51 -8.29 0.62
CA ILE A 26 -2.22 -9.56 0.84
C ILE A 26 -1.44 -10.74 0.28
N LEU A 27 -0.83 -10.60 -0.91
CA LEU A 27 -0.03 -11.65 -1.52
C LEU A 27 1.21 -11.96 -0.66
N ASP A 28 1.94 -10.93 -0.25
CA ASP A 28 3.13 -11.05 0.60
C ASP A 28 2.79 -11.67 1.96
N LEU A 29 1.67 -11.23 2.56
CA LEU A 29 1.20 -11.77 3.84
C LEU A 29 0.76 -13.22 3.71
N ALA A 30 -0.05 -13.55 2.71
CA ALA A 30 -0.53 -14.91 2.50
C ALA A 30 0.61 -15.88 2.18
N ASN A 31 1.58 -15.45 1.38
CA ASN A 31 2.77 -16.23 1.07
C ASN A 31 3.59 -16.51 2.34
N GLY A 32 3.94 -15.48 3.08
CA GLY A 32 4.74 -15.63 4.30
C GLY A 32 4.03 -16.40 5.42
N GLN A 33 2.71 -16.37 5.48
CA GLN A 33 1.91 -17.21 6.39
C GLN A 33 1.91 -18.68 5.95
N ALA A 34 1.75 -18.95 4.64
CA ALA A 34 1.80 -20.30 4.10
C ALA A 34 3.18 -20.95 4.29
N GLU A 35 4.26 -20.19 4.12
CA GLU A 35 5.66 -20.62 4.37
C GLU A 35 5.89 -21.01 5.85
N ARG A 36 5.12 -20.44 6.77
CA ARG A 36 5.15 -20.80 8.20
C ARG A 36 4.21 -21.95 8.57
N GLY A 37 3.64 -22.63 7.56
CA GLY A 37 2.83 -23.81 7.73
C GLY A 37 1.34 -23.54 8.01
N HIS A 38 0.88 -22.28 7.99
CA HIS A 38 -0.54 -21.96 8.14
C HIS A 38 -1.34 -22.36 6.90
N ASP A 39 -2.61 -22.71 7.11
CA ASP A 39 -3.55 -22.97 6.02
C ASP A 39 -4.18 -21.65 5.57
N VAL A 40 -3.74 -21.13 4.44
CA VAL A 40 -4.19 -19.82 3.95
C VAL A 40 -5.16 -19.96 2.78
N GLY A 41 -6.13 -19.03 2.69
CA GLY A 41 -7.01 -18.88 1.54
C GLY A 41 -7.25 -17.41 1.22
N ILE A 42 -7.58 -17.10 -0.04
CA ILE A 42 -7.87 -15.75 -0.51
C ILE A 42 -9.24 -15.73 -1.20
N ILE A 43 -10.07 -14.75 -0.81
CA ILE A 43 -11.28 -14.37 -1.53
C ILE A 43 -11.05 -12.97 -2.11
N ALA A 44 -11.04 -12.86 -3.44
CA ALA A 44 -10.78 -11.61 -4.15
C ALA A 44 -11.91 -11.27 -5.11
N ASP A 45 -12.08 -9.97 -5.38
CA ASP A 45 -13.01 -9.52 -6.42
C ASP A 45 -12.62 -10.02 -7.82
N SER A 46 -13.64 -10.39 -8.62
CA SER A 46 -13.47 -10.83 -10.00
C SER A 46 -13.67 -9.72 -11.05
N LEU A 47 -14.18 -8.55 -10.63
CA LEU A 47 -14.51 -7.45 -11.53
C LEU A 47 -13.35 -6.50 -11.78
N THR A 48 -12.29 -6.55 -10.93
CA THR A 48 -11.14 -5.64 -11.00
C THR A 48 -9.82 -6.41 -11.02
N GLY A 49 -8.74 -5.72 -11.41
CA GLY A 49 -7.37 -6.25 -11.45
C GLY A 49 -6.96 -6.87 -12.78
N GLY A 50 -7.91 -7.30 -13.63
CA GLY A 50 -7.64 -7.84 -14.96
C GLY A 50 -6.59 -8.96 -14.98
N GLN A 51 -5.93 -9.14 -16.11
CA GLN A 51 -4.92 -10.20 -16.32
C GLN A 51 -3.77 -10.19 -15.30
N ARG A 52 -3.38 -9.00 -14.81
CA ARG A 52 -2.30 -8.87 -13.81
C ARG A 52 -2.68 -9.52 -12.48
N ALA A 53 -3.90 -9.25 -12.00
CA ALA A 53 -4.38 -9.88 -10.78
C ALA A 53 -4.57 -11.38 -10.95
N GLU A 54 -5.03 -11.82 -12.12
CA GLU A 54 -5.19 -13.24 -12.45
C GLU A 54 -3.84 -13.97 -12.43
N ALA A 55 -2.81 -13.41 -13.07
CA ALA A 55 -1.47 -13.98 -13.08
C ALA A 55 -0.89 -14.09 -11.66
N ALA A 56 -0.95 -13.01 -10.86
CA ALA A 56 -0.43 -13.01 -9.51
C ALA A 56 -1.19 -13.97 -8.58
N LEU A 57 -2.51 -14.08 -8.74
CA LEU A 57 -3.32 -15.05 -7.99
C LEU A 57 -3.06 -16.50 -8.42
N ALA A 58 -2.80 -16.73 -9.70
CA ALA A 58 -2.44 -18.07 -10.20
C ALA A 58 -1.07 -18.52 -9.65
N GLU A 59 -0.12 -17.60 -9.52
CA GLU A 59 1.21 -17.86 -8.97
C GLU A 59 1.14 -18.31 -7.49
N ILE A 60 0.33 -17.65 -6.67
CA ILE A 60 0.19 -18.00 -5.25
C ILE A 60 -0.75 -19.16 -4.99
N ALA A 61 -1.69 -19.45 -5.90
CA ALA A 61 -2.75 -20.45 -5.71
C ALA A 61 -2.27 -21.84 -5.24
N PRO A 62 -1.13 -22.39 -5.73
CA PRO A 62 -0.62 -23.68 -5.25
C PRO A 62 -0.26 -23.73 -3.76
N ARG A 63 0.02 -22.58 -3.15
CA ARG A 63 0.36 -22.45 -1.71
C ARG A 63 -0.88 -22.26 -0.82
N LEU A 64 -2.04 -22.00 -1.41
CA LEU A 64 -3.27 -21.67 -0.68
C LEU A 64 -4.07 -22.94 -0.35
N LYS A 65 -3.80 -23.59 0.78
CA LYS A 65 -4.50 -24.83 1.21
C LYS A 65 -6.01 -24.64 1.39
N LEU A 66 -6.48 -23.44 1.80
CA LEU A 66 -7.93 -23.12 1.84
C LEU A 66 -8.46 -22.68 0.47
N GLY A 67 -7.59 -22.56 -0.51
CA GLY A 67 -7.88 -22.26 -1.90
C GLY A 67 -8.12 -20.78 -2.19
N LEU A 68 -8.24 -20.49 -3.47
CA LEU A 68 -8.56 -19.19 -4.04
C LEU A 68 -10.01 -19.17 -4.51
N ARG A 69 -10.74 -18.08 -4.23
CA ARG A 69 -12.09 -17.85 -4.74
C ARG A 69 -12.21 -16.41 -5.26
N ARG A 70 -12.88 -16.28 -6.40
CA ARG A 70 -13.19 -14.99 -7.01
C ARG A 70 -14.71 -14.75 -6.87
N LEU A 71 -15.10 -13.57 -6.35
CA LEU A 71 -16.49 -13.14 -6.21
C LEU A 71 -16.67 -11.76 -6.86
N ALA A 72 -17.81 -11.52 -7.51
CA ALA A 72 -18.08 -10.24 -8.15
C ALA A 72 -18.47 -9.17 -7.09
N ILE A 73 -17.49 -8.43 -6.58
CA ILE A 73 -17.65 -7.45 -5.50
C ILE A 73 -17.61 -6.04 -6.08
N HIS A 74 -18.76 -5.42 -6.32
CA HIS A 74 -18.85 -4.07 -6.86
C HIS A 74 -18.21 -3.02 -5.94
N ARG A 75 -17.67 -1.94 -6.53
CA ARG A 75 -17.03 -0.85 -5.76
C ARG A 75 -18.06 -0.08 -4.91
N GLN A 76 -19.19 0.28 -5.49
CA GLN A 76 -20.29 0.97 -4.82
C GLN A 76 -21.23 -0.05 -4.17
N PRO A 77 -22.10 0.36 -3.21
CA PRO A 77 -23.19 -0.47 -2.75
C PRO A 77 -24.03 -0.97 -3.95
N HIS A 78 -24.30 -2.26 -3.97
CA HIS A 78 -25.00 -2.90 -5.09
C HIS A 78 -25.98 -3.96 -4.57
N PRO A 79 -27.15 -4.18 -5.20
CA PRO A 79 -28.14 -5.18 -4.75
C PRO A 79 -27.57 -6.59 -4.60
N THR A 80 -26.60 -6.96 -5.45
CA THR A 80 -25.93 -8.28 -5.36
C THR A 80 -25.02 -8.44 -4.13
N ASP A 81 -24.76 -7.37 -3.36
CA ASP A 81 -23.91 -7.44 -2.16
C ASP A 81 -24.45 -8.42 -1.12
N ILE A 82 -25.78 -8.60 -1.05
CA ILE A 82 -26.42 -9.59 -0.16
C ILE A 82 -26.02 -11.01 -0.59
N LEU A 83 -26.05 -11.29 -1.89
CA LEU A 83 -25.66 -12.61 -2.42
C LEU A 83 -24.17 -12.87 -2.24
N VAL A 84 -23.34 -11.85 -2.47
CA VAL A 84 -21.88 -11.94 -2.25
C VAL A 84 -21.59 -12.20 -0.78
N TRP A 85 -22.25 -11.46 0.12
CA TRP A 85 -22.12 -11.68 1.56
C TRP A 85 -22.59 -13.08 1.98
N ALA A 86 -23.73 -13.53 1.50
CA ALA A 86 -24.22 -14.88 1.79
C ALA A 86 -23.25 -15.96 1.29
N ARG A 87 -22.68 -15.78 0.08
CA ARG A 87 -21.65 -16.68 -0.46
C ARG A 87 -20.38 -16.68 0.38
N LEU A 88 -19.95 -15.52 0.84
CA LEU A 88 -18.81 -15.36 1.74
C LEU A 88 -19.07 -16.07 3.08
N MET A 89 -20.27 -15.91 3.67
CA MET A 89 -20.64 -16.60 4.92
C MET A 89 -20.68 -18.14 4.74
N TYR A 90 -21.20 -18.61 3.61
CA TYR A 90 -21.15 -20.04 3.26
C TYR A 90 -19.72 -20.57 3.17
N LEU A 91 -18.81 -19.82 2.51
CA LEU A 91 -17.41 -20.20 2.40
C LEU A 91 -16.72 -20.24 3.78
N ILE A 92 -16.98 -19.24 4.63
CA ILE A 92 -16.47 -19.20 6.01
C ILE A 92 -16.99 -20.42 6.82
N TRP A 93 -18.27 -20.73 6.69
CA TRP A 93 -18.86 -21.89 7.36
C TRP A 93 -18.22 -23.21 6.88
N ARG A 94 -18.03 -23.36 5.59
CA ARG A 94 -17.44 -24.54 4.97
C ARG A 94 -15.95 -24.70 5.29
N LEU A 95 -15.19 -23.62 5.21
CA LEU A 95 -13.73 -23.62 5.40
C LEU A 95 -13.33 -23.59 6.86
N LYS A 96 -14.22 -23.19 7.77
CA LYS A 96 -13.99 -23.09 9.23
C LYS A 96 -12.65 -22.39 9.57
N PRO A 97 -12.39 -21.16 9.07
CA PRO A 97 -11.15 -20.47 9.38
C PRO A 97 -11.13 -20.04 10.84
N ASP A 98 -9.94 -20.10 11.46
CA ASP A 98 -9.65 -19.51 12.77
C ASP A 98 -9.60 -17.99 12.69
N VAL A 99 -9.13 -17.45 11.55
CA VAL A 99 -9.00 -16.02 11.29
C VAL A 99 -9.68 -15.67 9.97
N VAL A 100 -10.53 -14.64 10.00
CA VAL A 100 -11.08 -14.02 8.79
C VAL A 100 -10.59 -12.59 8.75
N HIS A 101 -9.71 -12.27 7.79
CA HIS A 101 -9.06 -10.97 7.68
C HIS A 101 -9.59 -10.19 6.48
N GLY A 102 -10.33 -9.12 6.73
CA GLY A 102 -10.87 -8.23 5.72
C GLY A 102 -9.96 -7.05 5.42
N HIS A 103 -9.65 -6.85 4.15
CA HIS A 103 -8.79 -5.79 3.67
C HIS A 103 -9.59 -4.74 2.89
N GLY A 104 -9.46 -3.47 3.32
CA GLY A 104 -10.20 -2.35 2.76
C GLY A 104 -11.67 -2.31 3.19
N ALA A 105 -12.35 -1.20 2.91
CA ALA A 105 -13.67 -0.87 3.48
C ALA A 105 -14.73 -1.95 3.25
N LYS A 106 -14.94 -2.38 1.99
CA LYS A 106 -16.08 -3.25 1.65
C LYS A 106 -15.88 -4.70 2.11
N ALA A 107 -14.71 -5.28 1.87
CA ALA A 107 -14.40 -6.64 2.35
C ALA A 107 -14.35 -6.66 3.88
N GLY A 108 -13.76 -5.63 4.50
CA GLY A 108 -13.78 -5.46 5.94
C GLY A 108 -15.19 -5.34 6.52
N ALA A 109 -16.11 -4.62 5.85
CA ALA A 109 -17.49 -4.54 6.28
C ALA A 109 -18.17 -5.91 6.23
N PHE A 110 -18.04 -6.65 5.14
CA PHE A 110 -18.65 -7.98 4.98
C PHE A 110 -18.21 -8.95 6.09
N ILE A 111 -16.91 -8.93 6.44
CA ILE A 111 -16.37 -9.81 7.47
C ILE A 111 -16.87 -9.40 8.85
N ARG A 112 -16.91 -8.11 9.16
CA ARG A 112 -17.37 -7.59 10.44
C ARG A 112 -18.88 -7.77 10.66
N MET A 113 -19.68 -7.90 9.59
CA MET A 113 -21.09 -8.29 9.68
C MET A 113 -21.30 -9.76 10.05
N LYS A 114 -20.27 -10.61 9.98
CA LYS A 114 -20.34 -12.00 10.46
C LYS A 114 -20.67 -12.05 11.95
N ALA A 115 -21.53 -12.98 12.36
CA ALA A 115 -21.79 -13.24 13.76
C ALA A 115 -20.52 -13.58 14.53
N ARG A 116 -20.42 -13.13 15.78
CA ARG A 116 -19.30 -13.46 16.66
C ARG A 116 -19.25 -14.99 16.89
N SER A 117 -18.07 -15.55 16.81
CA SER A 117 -17.86 -16.97 17.05
C SER A 117 -16.66 -17.15 17.97
N LYS A 118 -16.74 -18.04 18.95
CA LYS A 118 -15.62 -18.35 19.84
C LYS A 118 -14.41 -18.96 19.11
N HIS A 119 -14.60 -19.44 17.87
CA HIS A 119 -13.57 -20.16 17.11
C HIS A 119 -12.96 -19.37 15.96
N SER A 120 -13.45 -18.16 15.66
CA SER A 120 -13.00 -17.40 14.48
C SER A 120 -12.90 -15.91 14.78
N LEU A 121 -11.70 -15.37 14.65
CA LEU A 121 -11.41 -13.92 14.77
C LEU A 121 -11.89 -13.15 13.54
N ARG A 122 -12.32 -11.91 13.73
CA ARG A 122 -12.63 -10.93 12.68
C ARG A 122 -11.60 -9.82 12.73
N ILE A 123 -10.72 -9.84 11.76
CA ILE A 123 -9.60 -8.90 11.65
C ILE A 123 -9.90 -7.89 10.55
N TYR A 124 -9.48 -6.66 10.74
CA TYR A 124 -9.68 -5.60 9.78
C TYR A 124 -8.45 -4.73 9.58
N THR A 125 -8.01 -4.62 8.33
CA THR A 125 -7.01 -3.65 7.86
C THR A 125 -7.67 -2.67 6.89
N PRO A 126 -7.84 -1.37 7.25
CA PRO A 126 -8.54 -0.37 6.44
C PRO A 126 -7.88 -0.03 5.10
N HIS A 127 -6.55 0.03 5.02
CA HIS A 127 -5.78 0.47 3.85
C HIS A 127 -6.27 1.81 3.28
N GLY A 128 -6.54 2.77 4.14
CA GLY A 128 -7.08 4.08 3.76
C GLY A 128 -8.55 4.07 3.36
N GLY A 129 -9.04 3.09 2.66
CA GLY A 129 -10.41 2.74 2.28
C GLY A 129 -11.49 3.82 2.45
N SER A 130 -12.34 3.68 3.47
CA SER A 130 -13.43 4.62 3.80
C SER A 130 -12.96 5.99 4.28
N LEU A 131 -11.70 6.13 4.70
CA LEU A 131 -11.14 7.37 5.27
C LEU A 131 -10.86 8.45 4.22
N HIS A 132 -10.89 8.10 2.93
CA HIS A 132 -10.69 9.07 1.84
C HIS A 132 -11.93 9.91 1.52
N TYR A 133 -13.11 9.57 2.07
CA TYR A 133 -14.33 10.35 1.82
C TYR A 133 -14.45 11.49 2.84
N PRO A 134 -14.51 12.76 2.38
CA PRO A 134 -14.71 13.91 3.26
C PRO A 134 -16.00 13.79 4.07
N LEU A 135 -15.95 14.13 5.36
CA LEU A 135 -17.08 13.98 6.29
C LEU A 135 -18.22 14.96 6.03
N ASP A 136 -18.01 15.98 5.23
CA ASP A 136 -19.03 16.94 4.75
C ASP A 136 -19.86 16.40 3.58
N THR A 137 -19.52 15.21 3.05
CA THR A 137 -20.25 14.56 1.98
C THR A 137 -21.20 13.48 2.52
N PHE A 138 -22.33 13.26 1.84
CA PHE A 138 -23.27 12.18 2.18
C PHE A 138 -22.56 10.81 2.25
N LYS A 139 -21.67 10.53 1.30
CA LYS A 139 -20.88 9.29 1.30
C LYS A 139 -19.97 9.19 2.51
N GLY A 140 -19.27 10.28 2.87
CA GLY A 140 -18.40 10.31 4.04
C GLY A 140 -19.16 10.06 5.33
N VAL A 141 -20.32 10.71 5.52
CA VAL A 141 -21.20 10.47 6.68
C VAL A 141 -21.68 9.03 6.72
N PHE A 142 -22.15 8.49 5.58
CA PHE A 142 -22.62 7.10 5.51
C PHE A 142 -21.53 6.10 5.88
N TYR A 143 -20.36 6.19 5.25
CA TYR A 143 -19.26 5.26 5.53
C TYR A 143 -18.71 5.41 6.95
N SER A 144 -18.63 6.62 7.49
CA SER A 144 -18.18 6.82 8.86
C SER A 144 -19.14 6.23 9.89
N ARG A 145 -20.46 6.36 9.68
CA ARG A 145 -21.46 5.71 10.53
C ARG A 145 -21.36 4.18 10.46
N LEU A 146 -21.24 3.63 9.24
CA LEU A 146 -21.07 2.18 9.05
C LEU A 146 -19.81 1.68 9.75
N GLU A 147 -18.69 2.38 9.63
CA GLU A 147 -17.43 2.05 10.32
C GLU A 147 -17.60 2.04 11.84
N ARG A 148 -18.30 3.03 12.42
CA ARG A 148 -18.59 3.10 13.87
C ARG A 148 -19.42 1.91 14.34
N VAL A 149 -20.49 1.55 13.62
CA VAL A 149 -21.32 0.38 13.96
C VAL A 149 -20.52 -0.94 13.89
N LEU A 150 -19.64 -1.04 12.91
CA LEU A 150 -18.83 -2.24 12.71
C LEU A 150 -17.57 -2.29 13.62
N MET A 151 -17.22 -1.18 14.25
CA MET A 151 -16.04 -1.08 15.11
C MET A 151 -16.09 -2.09 16.26
N ASP A 152 -17.21 -2.15 16.97
CA ASP A 152 -17.41 -3.07 18.11
C ASP A 152 -17.54 -4.55 17.70
N ARG A 153 -17.59 -4.81 16.40
CA ARG A 153 -17.63 -6.16 15.83
C ARG A 153 -16.27 -6.64 15.33
N THR A 154 -15.22 -5.87 15.56
CA THR A 154 -13.84 -6.19 15.17
C THR A 154 -13.07 -6.72 16.37
N ASP A 155 -12.39 -7.85 16.19
CA ASP A 155 -11.60 -8.46 17.28
C ASP A 155 -10.16 -7.91 17.29
N LEU A 156 -9.63 -7.53 16.11
CA LEU A 156 -8.34 -6.88 15.96
C LEU A 156 -8.34 -5.94 14.75
N PHE A 157 -7.89 -4.70 14.99
CA PHE A 157 -7.52 -3.75 13.96
C PHE A 157 -6.02 -3.80 13.69
N LEU A 158 -5.64 -3.95 12.43
CA LEU A 158 -4.27 -3.87 11.97
C LEU A 158 -4.13 -2.65 11.05
N PHE A 159 -3.25 -1.73 11.43
CA PHE A 159 -2.95 -0.56 10.63
C PHE A 159 -1.52 -0.66 10.08
N GLU A 160 -1.35 -0.33 8.81
CA GLU A 160 -0.06 -0.33 8.14
C GLU A 160 0.86 0.83 8.55
N SER A 161 0.32 1.83 9.29
CA SER A 161 1.06 2.99 9.78
C SER A 161 0.39 3.59 11.02
N ALA A 162 1.13 4.34 11.82
CA ALA A 162 0.57 5.15 12.89
C ALA A 162 -0.32 6.26 12.30
N PHE A 163 0.05 6.84 11.16
CA PHE A 163 -0.77 7.79 10.42
C PHE A 163 -2.16 7.22 10.08
N ALA A 164 -2.22 5.99 9.55
CA ALA A 164 -3.49 5.35 9.20
C ALA A 164 -4.35 5.10 10.45
N ARG A 165 -3.73 4.62 11.55
CA ARG A 165 -4.39 4.44 12.85
C ARG A 165 -4.96 5.76 13.38
N ASP A 166 -4.14 6.80 13.43
CA ASP A 166 -4.51 8.08 14.02
C ASP A 166 -5.58 8.79 13.16
N THR A 167 -5.50 8.64 11.84
CA THR A 167 -6.53 9.11 10.91
C THR A 167 -7.86 8.37 11.14
N TYR A 168 -7.82 7.04 11.30
CA TYR A 168 -9.02 6.28 11.63
C TYR A 168 -9.62 6.74 12.96
N GLN A 169 -8.81 6.87 14.01
CA GLN A 169 -9.27 7.29 15.33
C GLN A 169 -9.86 8.71 15.32
N ARG A 170 -9.27 9.62 14.56
CA ARG A 170 -9.76 11.02 14.43
C ARG A 170 -11.06 11.11 13.63
N THR A 171 -11.19 10.31 12.56
CA THR A 171 -12.33 10.39 11.63
C THR A 171 -13.52 9.54 12.08
N ILE A 172 -13.25 8.33 12.55
CA ILE A 172 -14.28 7.34 12.91
C ILE A 172 -14.49 7.28 14.42
N GLY A 173 -13.40 7.23 15.19
CA GLY A 173 -13.38 7.08 16.64
C GLY A 173 -12.36 6.04 17.08
N ARG A 174 -12.09 6.02 18.38
CA ARG A 174 -11.21 5.00 18.97
C ARG A 174 -11.98 3.71 19.18
N PRO A 175 -11.45 2.55 18.75
CA PRO A 175 -12.03 1.26 19.07
C PRO A 175 -12.10 1.08 20.60
N THR A 176 -13.29 0.76 21.09
CA THR A 176 -13.55 0.49 22.52
C THR A 176 -13.50 -1.01 22.82
N LYS A 177 -13.60 -1.82 21.80
CA LYS A 177 -13.49 -3.29 21.83
C LYS A 177 -12.52 -3.73 20.73
N GLY A 178 -11.86 -4.85 20.98
CA GLY A 178 -10.85 -5.38 20.08
C GLY A 178 -9.49 -4.67 20.20
N LEU A 179 -8.47 -5.39 19.83
CA LEU A 179 -7.09 -4.92 19.86
C LEU A 179 -6.80 -3.96 18.71
N VAL A 180 -5.85 -3.08 18.91
CA VAL A 180 -5.30 -2.20 17.89
C VAL A 180 -3.78 -2.40 17.81
N ARG A 181 -3.27 -2.73 16.63
CA ARG A 181 -1.84 -2.88 16.36
C ARG A 181 -1.45 -2.11 15.11
N CYS A 182 -0.24 -1.55 15.10
CA CYS A 182 0.41 -1.05 13.89
C CYS A 182 1.44 -2.08 13.45
N VAL A 183 1.33 -2.53 12.20
CA VAL A 183 2.27 -3.47 11.57
C VAL A 183 2.61 -2.92 10.20
N PHE A 184 3.82 -2.47 10.03
CA PHE A 184 4.28 -1.85 8.78
C PHE A 184 4.25 -2.83 7.61
N ASN A 185 4.01 -2.31 6.41
CA ASN A 185 4.24 -3.06 5.19
C ASN A 185 5.71 -3.49 5.09
N GLY A 186 5.96 -4.64 4.47
CA GLY A 186 7.31 -5.17 4.34
C GLY A 186 7.64 -5.56 2.92
N VAL A 187 8.94 -5.56 2.61
CA VAL A 187 9.52 -5.99 1.33
C VAL A 187 10.26 -7.31 1.49
N THR A 188 10.36 -8.07 0.40
CA THR A 188 11.02 -9.37 0.34
C THR A 188 12.55 -9.23 0.33
N ALA A 189 13.27 -10.33 0.58
CA ALA A 189 14.73 -10.29 0.66
C ALA A 189 15.41 -9.91 -0.66
N ASP A 190 14.87 -10.32 -1.80
CA ASP A 190 15.35 -10.00 -3.14
C ASP A 190 15.21 -8.51 -3.51
N GLU A 191 14.34 -7.78 -2.84
CA GLU A 191 14.18 -6.34 -3.04
C GLU A 191 15.32 -5.52 -2.42
N PHE A 192 16.12 -6.13 -1.56
CA PHE A 192 17.35 -5.52 -1.04
C PHE A 192 18.55 -5.61 -1.99
N ASP A 193 18.44 -6.34 -3.11
CA ASP A 193 19.51 -6.31 -4.10
C ASP A 193 19.63 -4.91 -4.71
N PRO A 194 20.84 -4.36 -4.87
CA PRO A 194 21.03 -3.05 -5.48
C PRO A 194 20.46 -2.98 -6.90
N VAL A 195 19.92 -1.82 -7.25
CA VAL A 195 19.48 -1.55 -8.63
C VAL A 195 20.65 -0.99 -9.42
N VAL A 196 20.96 -1.62 -10.55
CA VAL A 196 21.94 -1.12 -11.51
C VAL A 196 21.23 -0.14 -12.45
N LEU A 197 21.78 1.07 -12.58
CA LEU A 197 21.23 2.07 -13.50
C LEU A 197 21.42 1.61 -14.94
N ALA A 198 20.41 1.83 -15.77
CA ALA A 198 20.47 1.61 -17.20
C ALA A 198 21.27 2.72 -17.89
N ASP A 199 21.89 2.42 -19.04
CA ASP A 199 22.67 3.38 -19.81
C ASP A 199 21.84 4.61 -20.26
N ASP A 200 20.54 4.44 -20.39
CA ASP A 200 19.58 5.48 -20.73
C ASP A 200 18.90 6.13 -19.52
N ALA A 201 19.46 5.97 -18.31
CA ALA A 201 18.86 6.52 -17.11
C ALA A 201 18.81 8.06 -17.15
N THR A 202 17.63 8.61 -16.83
CA THR A 202 17.40 10.05 -16.69
C THR A 202 17.87 10.56 -15.32
N ASP A 203 17.88 11.88 -15.14
CA ASP A 203 18.23 12.47 -13.84
C ASP A 203 17.21 12.11 -12.78
N ILE A 204 15.92 12.10 -13.16
CA ILE A 204 14.80 11.85 -12.26
C ILE A 204 13.97 10.68 -12.77
N VAL A 205 13.46 9.85 -11.87
CA VAL A 205 12.42 8.87 -12.16
C VAL A 205 11.23 9.04 -11.20
N TYR A 206 10.04 8.87 -11.74
CA TYR A 206 8.81 8.63 -11.01
C TYR A 206 8.35 7.20 -11.25
N VAL A 207 7.94 6.50 -10.20
CA VAL A 207 7.37 5.13 -10.29
C VAL A 207 6.07 5.10 -9.53
N GLY A 208 4.96 4.88 -10.21
CA GLY A 208 3.65 4.82 -9.57
C GLY A 208 2.48 4.93 -10.53
N GLU A 209 1.27 4.75 -9.98
CA GLU A 209 0.02 4.93 -10.71
C GLU A 209 -0.20 6.44 -11.01
N PHE A 210 -0.65 6.77 -12.21
CA PHE A 210 -0.97 8.16 -12.57
C PHE A 210 -2.37 8.53 -12.10
N ARG A 211 -2.42 8.91 -10.82
CA ARG A 211 -3.61 9.41 -10.12
C ARG A 211 -3.27 10.70 -9.41
N HIS A 212 -4.23 11.61 -9.30
CA HIS A 212 -4.06 12.91 -8.65
C HIS A 212 -3.40 12.84 -7.27
N ILE A 213 -3.79 11.85 -6.46
CA ILE A 213 -3.22 11.65 -5.12
C ILE A 213 -1.71 11.35 -5.14
N LYS A 214 -1.16 10.87 -6.27
CA LYS A 214 0.26 10.52 -6.42
C LYS A 214 1.14 11.67 -6.91
N GLY A 215 0.55 12.75 -7.44
CA GLY A 215 1.23 14.02 -7.67
C GLY A 215 2.21 14.07 -8.83
N ALA A 216 2.09 13.18 -9.84
CA ALA A 216 2.98 13.21 -11.02
C ALA A 216 2.91 14.55 -11.77
N ASP A 217 1.77 15.22 -11.75
CA ASP A 217 1.54 16.56 -12.29
C ASP A 217 2.42 17.61 -11.60
N LEU A 218 2.55 17.56 -10.26
CA LEU A 218 3.42 18.46 -9.50
C LEU A 218 4.89 18.28 -9.88
N LEU A 219 5.31 17.04 -10.17
CA LEU A 219 6.68 16.77 -10.60
C LEU A 219 6.96 17.33 -11.99
N ILE A 220 6.00 17.27 -12.92
CA ILE A 220 6.13 17.89 -14.23
C ILE A 220 6.27 19.41 -14.08
N ASP A 221 5.48 20.05 -13.20
CA ASP A 221 5.60 21.48 -12.91
C ASP A 221 6.97 21.83 -12.30
N ALA A 222 7.52 20.97 -11.42
CA ALA A 222 8.87 21.17 -10.87
C ALA A 222 9.96 21.08 -11.94
N VAL A 223 9.85 20.14 -12.87
CA VAL A 223 10.77 20.01 -14.03
C VAL A 223 10.67 21.25 -14.93
N ALA A 224 9.47 21.78 -15.16
CA ALA A 224 9.27 23.01 -15.92
C ALA A 224 9.92 24.22 -15.22
N LEU A 225 9.75 24.33 -13.90
CA LEU A 225 10.35 25.40 -13.08
C LEU A 225 11.89 25.34 -13.13
N LEU A 226 12.49 24.15 -12.99
CA LEU A 226 13.93 23.95 -13.09
C LEU A 226 14.48 24.35 -14.45
N ARG A 227 13.79 23.98 -15.53
CA ARG A 227 14.18 24.39 -16.88
C ARG A 227 14.14 25.91 -17.08
N ALA A 228 13.08 26.55 -16.59
CA ALA A 228 12.94 28.01 -16.64
C ALA A 228 14.04 28.72 -15.83
N GLY A 229 14.49 28.11 -14.73
CA GLY A 229 15.60 28.54 -13.89
C GLY A 229 17.02 28.25 -14.46
N GLY A 230 17.11 27.71 -15.69
CA GLY A 230 18.40 27.39 -16.32
C GLY A 230 19.07 26.09 -15.83
N LYS A 231 18.35 25.24 -15.09
CA LYS A 231 18.78 23.90 -14.64
C LYS A 231 17.93 22.81 -15.30
N PRO A 232 18.08 22.54 -16.62
CA PRO A 232 17.29 21.52 -17.30
C PRO A 232 17.64 20.13 -16.77
N VAL A 233 16.60 19.36 -16.41
CA VAL A 233 16.69 17.97 -15.98
C VAL A 233 15.84 17.07 -16.86
N THR A 234 16.18 15.79 -16.91
CA THR A 234 15.45 14.75 -17.64
C THR A 234 14.62 13.89 -16.67
N LEU A 235 13.42 13.48 -17.11
CA LEU A 235 12.47 12.72 -16.29
C LEU A 235 11.95 11.48 -17.01
N THR A 236 11.98 10.34 -16.34
CA THR A 236 11.27 9.12 -16.75
C THR A 236 10.02 8.95 -15.88
N LEU A 237 8.85 8.81 -16.52
CA LEU A 237 7.58 8.47 -15.87
C LEU A 237 7.27 6.99 -16.10
N ALA A 238 7.41 6.20 -15.05
CA ALA A 238 7.13 4.76 -15.04
C ALA A 238 5.78 4.50 -14.35
N GLY A 239 4.76 4.25 -15.13
CA GLY A 239 3.42 4.04 -14.61
C GLY A 239 2.35 4.13 -15.68
N ASP A 240 1.11 4.02 -15.22
CA ASP A 240 -0.12 4.14 -16.00
C ASP A 240 -1.26 4.59 -15.08
N GLY A 241 -2.32 5.15 -15.62
CA GLY A 241 -3.47 5.57 -14.84
C GLY A 241 -4.41 6.55 -15.54
N GLU A 242 -5.43 6.96 -14.82
CA GLU A 242 -6.50 7.85 -15.34
C GLU A 242 -5.98 9.22 -15.79
N GLU A 243 -4.84 9.68 -15.23
CA GLU A 243 -4.23 10.97 -15.58
C GLU A 243 -3.20 10.91 -16.71
N THR A 244 -2.98 9.75 -17.35
CA THR A 244 -1.97 9.62 -18.42
C THR A 244 -2.16 10.68 -19.53
N GLY A 245 -3.40 10.94 -19.94
CA GLY A 245 -3.72 11.94 -20.98
C GLY A 245 -3.35 13.37 -20.52
N SER A 246 -3.86 13.77 -19.36
CA SER A 246 -3.63 15.12 -18.81
C SER A 246 -2.14 15.41 -18.54
N LEU A 247 -1.37 14.39 -18.12
CA LEU A 247 0.08 14.53 -17.93
C LEU A 247 0.81 14.76 -19.28
N ARG A 248 0.37 14.10 -20.36
CA ARG A 248 0.93 14.34 -21.70
C ARG A 248 0.65 15.74 -22.19
N ASP A 249 -0.58 16.23 -21.99
CA ASP A 249 -0.98 17.59 -22.37
C ASP A 249 -0.18 18.64 -21.57
N GLN A 250 0.04 18.40 -20.26
CA GLN A 250 0.85 19.26 -19.41
C GLN A 250 2.31 19.33 -19.88
N ILE A 251 2.92 18.19 -20.25
CA ILE A 251 4.28 18.13 -20.80
C ILE A 251 4.39 18.95 -22.10
N GLN A 252 3.41 18.84 -22.99
CA GLN A 252 3.38 19.64 -24.21
C GLN A 252 3.23 21.11 -23.93
N LYS A 253 2.32 21.49 -23.03
CA LYS A 253 2.10 22.88 -22.62
C LYS A 253 3.36 23.54 -22.06
N HIS A 254 4.17 22.80 -21.30
CA HIS A 254 5.45 23.28 -20.77
C HIS A 254 6.64 23.15 -21.75
N GLY A 255 6.44 22.61 -22.94
CA GLY A 255 7.50 22.40 -23.93
C GLY A 255 8.55 21.36 -23.48
N LEU A 256 8.15 20.37 -22.68
CA LEU A 256 9.04 19.37 -22.07
C LEU A 256 9.15 18.06 -22.87
N ALA A 257 8.58 17.97 -24.08
CA ALA A 257 8.50 16.72 -24.86
C ALA A 257 9.88 16.04 -25.08
N GLY A 258 10.97 16.81 -25.17
CA GLY A 258 12.34 16.30 -25.30
C GLY A 258 13.02 15.91 -23.99
N SER A 259 12.44 16.26 -22.82
CA SER A 259 13.04 16.04 -21.52
C SER A 259 12.28 15.02 -20.66
N VAL A 260 11.03 14.70 -20.99
CA VAL A 260 10.16 13.79 -20.25
C VAL A 260 9.71 12.63 -21.12
N ARG A 261 9.90 11.41 -20.65
CA ARG A 261 9.47 10.21 -21.36
C ARG A 261 8.57 9.33 -20.49
N PHE A 262 7.61 8.66 -21.12
CA PHE A 262 6.79 7.61 -20.52
C PHE A 262 7.33 6.24 -20.91
N ILE A 263 7.43 5.33 -19.96
CA ILE A 263 7.81 3.94 -20.24
C ILE A 263 6.68 2.94 -19.93
N GLY A 264 5.49 3.47 -19.59
CA GLY A 264 4.35 2.64 -19.23
C GLY A 264 4.51 1.98 -17.86
N HIS A 265 3.61 1.03 -17.57
CA HIS A 265 3.68 0.27 -16.35
C HIS A 265 4.77 -0.80 -16.43
N VAL A 266 5.69 -0.76 -15.48
CA VAL A 266 6.80 -1.71 -15.33
C VAL A 266 6.90 -2.18 -13.87
N LYS A 267 7.66 -3.26 -13.61
CA LYS A 267 8.03 -3.62 -12.23
C LYS A 267 8.83 -2.47 -11.60
N ALA A 268 8.61 -2.19 -10.33
CA ALA A 268 9.22 -1.04 -9.64
C ALA A 268 10.76 -0.99 -9.82
N ARG A 269 11.45 -2.13 -9.64
CA ARG A 269 12.90 -2.23 -9.84
C ARG A 269 13.37 -1.86 -11.24
N HIS A 270 12.61 -2.23 -12.29
CA HIS A 270 12.90 -1.77 -13.65
C HIS A 270 12.68 -0.26 -13.79
N GLY A 271 11.63 0.28 -13.16
CA GLY A 271 11.42 1.73 -13.09
C GLY A 271 12.61 2.43 -12.41
N PHE A 272 13.07 1.93 -11.26
CA PHE A 272 14.20 2.51 -10.53
C PHE A 272 15.49 2.54 -11.36
N SER A 273 15.75 1.56 -12.21
CA SER A 273 16.94 1.57 -13.08
C SER A 273 16.93 2.70 -14.13
N LYS A 274 15.79 3.36 -14.35
CA LYS A 274 15.61 4.39 -15.38
C LYS A 274 15.85 5.81 -14.91
N GLY A 275 16.30 6.03 -13.68
CA GLY A 275 16.67 7.35 -13.21
C GLY A 275 17.64 7.33 -12.04
N LYS A 276 18.40 8.42 -11.86
CA LYS A 276 19.40 8.56 -10.79
C LYS A 276 18.77 8.93 -9.44
N LEU A 277 17.65 9.65 -9.45
CA LEU A 277 16.92 10.11 -8.27
C LEU A 277 15.43 9.74 -8.40
N LEU A 278 14.90 8.99 -7.45
CA LEU A 278 13.45 8.79 -7.34
C LEU A 278 12.81 10.00 -6.65
N VAL A 279 11.74 10.54 -7.25
CA VAL A 279 10.91 11.57 -6.64
C VAL A 279 9.52 11.03 -6.38
N VAL A 280 9.05 11.16 -5.13
CA VAL A 280 7.72 10.70 -4.69
C VAL A 280 6.88 11.91 -4.27
N PRO A 281 6.16 12.55 -5.21
CA PRO A 281 5.48 13.83 -5.00
C PRO A 281 4.04 13.67 -4.46
N SER A 282 3.76 12.60 -3.75
CA SER A 282 2.40 12.23 -3.33
C SER A 282 1.72 13.35 -2.51
N ARG A 283 0.43 13.57 -2.78
CA ARG A 283 -0.46 14.42 -1.97
C ARG A 283 -1.01 13.68 -0.75
N GLY A 284 -1.02 12.35 -0.79
CA GLY A 284 -1.47 11.51 0.30
C GLY A 284 -1.09 10.05 0.08
N ASP A 285 -0.53 9.42 1.11
CA ASP A 285 -0.17 8.01 1.09
C ASP A 285 -0.06 7.48 2.52
N SER A 286 -0.64 6.33 2.83
CA SER A 286 -0.59 5.82 4.21
C SER A 286 0.69 5.04 4.51
N MET A 287 1.15 4.20 3.58
CA MET A 287 2.41 3.46 3.69
C MET A 287 2.79 2.94 2.30
N PRO A 288 3.38 3.79 1.43
CA PRO A 288 3.61 3.45 0.03
C PRO A 288 4.72 2.43 -0.15
N TYR A 289 4.40 1.32 -0.80
CA TYR A 289 5.38 0.29 -1.13
C TYR A 289 6.55 0.83 -1.96
N VAL A 290 6.29 1.71 -2.92
CA VAL A 290 7.35 2.26 -3.80
C VAL A 290 8.48 2.95 -3.00
N VAL A 291 8.15 3.59 -1.88
CA VAL A 291 9.15 4.22 -0.99
C VAL A 291 9.95 3.15 -0.24
N ILE A 292 9.28 2.11 0.27
CA ILE A 292 9.95 1.02 0.98
C ILE A 292 10.83 0.21 0.02
N GLU A 293 10.33 -0.09 -1.20
CA GLU A 293 11.05 -0.79 -2.27
C GLU A 293 12.30 -0.04 -2.71
N ALA A 294 12.17 1.26 -2.97
CA ALA A 294 13.29 2.09 -3.38
C ALA A 294 14.34 2.23 -2.28
N ALA A 295 13.90 2.38 -1.03
CA ALA A 295 14.79 2.42 0.12
C ALA A 295 15.52 1.09 0.33
N ALA A 296 14.83 -0.05 0.19
CA ALA A 296 15.45 -1.38 0.24
C ALA A 296 16.51 -1.57 -0.85
N ALA A 297 16.21 -1.11 -2.07
CA ALA A 297 17.15 -1.14 -3.20
C ALA A 297 18.32 -0.17 -3.06
N GLY A 298 18.34 0.69 -2.03
CA GLY A 298 19.37 1.70 -1.84
C GLY A 298 19.31 2.85 -2.85
N MET A 299 18.13 3.09 -3.44
CA MET A 299 17.90 4.13 -4.43
C MET A 299 17.92 5.53 -3.78
N PRO A 300 18.73 6.49 -4.25
CA PRO A 300 18.58 7.88 -3.86
C PRO A 300 17.16 8.38 -4.11
N MET A 301 16.52 8.97 -3.09
CA MET A 301 15.16 9.47 -3.22
C MET A 301 14.89 10.71 -2.40
N ILE A 302 13.91 11.49 -2.85
CA ILE A 302 13.22 12.52 -2.09
C ILE A 302 11.71 12.25 -2.14
N ALA A 303 10.99 12.61 -1.09
CA ALA A 303 9.57 12.34 -1.00
C ALA A 303 8.80 13.48 -0.33
N ALA A 304 7.53 13.62 -0.64
CA ALA A 304 6.65 14.54 0.05
C ALA A 304 6.47 14.11 1.52
N ASN A 305 6.53 15.08 2.43
CA ASN A 305 6.29 14.89 3.87
C ASN A 305 4.79 14.73 4.15
N VAL A 306 4.22 13.59 3.79
CA VAL A 306 2.77 13.35 3.86
C VAL A 306 2.46 11.91 4.27
N GLY A 307 1.36 11.76 5.01
CA GLY A 307 0.86 10.44 5.37
C GLY A 307 1.80 9.64 6.26
N GLY A 308 2.02 8.38 5.90
CA GLY A 308 2.97 7.49 6.58
C GLY A 308 4.38 7.52 6.00
N ILE A 309 4.65 8.35 4.97
CA ILE A 309 6.01 8.49 4.40
C ILE A 309 7.04 8.88 5.47
N PRO A 310 6.80 9.85 6.37
CA PRO A 310 7.74 10.17 7.44
C PRO A 310 8.05 9.00 8.38
N GLU A 311 7.11 8.07 8.56
CA GLU A 311 7.36 6.88 9.40
C GLU A 311 8.39 5.94 8.76
N ILE A 312 8.43 5.88 7.42
CA ILE A 312 9.45 5.12 6.68
C ILE A 312 10.82 5.74 6.86
N PHE A 313 10.91 7.06 6.74
CA PHE A 313 12.18 7.81 6.89
C PHE A 313 12.67 7.89 8.36
N GLY A 314 11.74 7.89 9.33
CA GLY A 314 12.07 8.02 10.76
C GLY A 314 12.66 9.40 11.06
N THR A 315 13.88 9.44 11.60
CA THR A 315 14.58 10.70 11.92
C THR A 315 15.30 11.34 10.72
N ARG A 316 15.28 10.70 9.54
CA ARG A 316 15.98 11.13 8.31
C ARG A 316 15.08 12.01 7.46
N THR A 317 14.70 13.17 8.00
CA THR A 317 13.72 14.07 7.37
C THR A 317 14.28 15.02 6.33
N ASP A 318 15.61 15.05 6.16
CA ASP A 318 16.34 15.89 5.22
C ASP A 318 16.09 15.56 3.73
N ALA A 319 15.53 14.38 3.45
CA ALA A 319 15.07 13.99 2.12
C ALA A 319 13.55 14.20 1.92
N LEU A 320 12.87 14.83 2.87
CA LEU A 320 11.44 15.13 2.79
C LEU A 320 11.19 16.59 2.47
N PHE A 321 10.30 16.86 1.51
CA PHE A 321 9.85 18.21 1.16
C PHE A 321 8.36 18.40 1.51
N PRO A 322 7.91 19.66 1.77
CA PRO A 322 6.50 19.94 2.06
C PRO A 322 5.58 19.53 0.89
N PRO A 323 4.44 18.88 1.15
CA PRO A 323 3.52 18.44 0.11
C PRO A 323 2.91 19.66 -0.64
N ASN A 324 2.58 19.46 -1.92
CA ASN A 324 1.98 20.46 -2.81
C ASN A 324 2.82 21.74 -3.03
N MET A 325 4.09 21.73 -2.67
CA MET A 325 5.00 22.86 -2.85
C MET A 325 6.01 22.57 -3.98
N VAL A 326 5.64 22.95 -5.20
CA VAL A 326 6.45 22.70 -6.42
C VAL A 326 7.86 23.31 -6.29
N GLY A 327 8.00 24.53 -5.76
CA GLY A 327 9.31 25.17 -5.53
C GLY A 327 10.19 24.39 -4.56
N ALA A 328 9.65 23.98 -3.41
CA ALA A 328 10.40 23.19 -2.43
C ALA A 328 10.82 21.83 -2.98
N MET A 329 9.99 21.21 -3.82
CA MET A 329 10.35 19.96 -4.53
C MET A 329 11.48 20.22 -5.54
N ALA A 330 11.41 21.31 -6.30
CA ALA A 330 12.47 21.68 -7.24
C ALA A 330 13.81 21.91 -6.51
N ASP A 331 13.81 22.63 -5.40
CA ASP A 331 15.00 22.86 -4.57
C ASP A 331 15.58 21.54 -4.02
N ALA A 332 14.71 20.62 -3.56
CA ALA A 332 15.13 19.32 -3.08
C ALA A 332 15.72 18.45 -4.21
N ILE A 333 15.17 18.52 -5.43
CA ILE A 333 15.73 17.85 -6.62
C ILE A 333 17.14 18.38 -6.91
N VAL A 334 17.32 19.71 -6.96
CA VAL A 334 18.63 20.34 -7.20
C VAL A 334 19.63 19.89 -6.15
N THR A 335 19.29 20.00 -4.87
CA THR A 335 20.16 19.59 -3.76
C THR A 335 20.61 18.13 -3.88
N ALA A 336 19.70 17.23 -4.26
CA ALA A 336 20.01 15.80 -4.39
C ALA A 336 20.87 15.50 -5.63
N LEU A 337 20.69 16.22 -6.73
CA LEU A 337 21.44 16.05 -7.98
C LEU A 337 22.82 16.74 -7.94
N ASP A 338 22.95 17.86 -7.26
CA ASP A 338 24.20 18.60 -7.11
C ASP A 338 25.19 17.90 -6.15
N ASP A 339 24.68 17.07 -5.19
CA ASP A 339 25.50 16.23 -4.32
C ASP A 339 25.04 14.75 -4.32
N PRO A 340 25.39 13.98 -5.37
CA PRO A 340 25.01 12.58 -5.48
C PRO A 340 25.63 11.72 -4.37
N ALA A 341 26.79 12.09 -3.83
CA ALA A 341 27.44 11.34 -2.77
C ALA A 341 26.66 11.41 -1.47
N ALA A 342 26.19 12.60 -1.08
CA ALA A 342 25.31 12.77 0.07
C ALA A 342 23.95 12.07 -0.15
N ALA A 343 23.38 12.17 -1.35
CA ALA A 343 22.13 11.50 -1.68
C ALA A 343 22.25 9.96 -1.53
N LEU A 344 23.37 9.37 -1.99
CA LEU A 344 23.64 7.94 -1.84
C LEU A 344 23.89 7.55 -0.36
N ALA A 345 24.60 8.37 0.39
CA ALA A 345 24.81 8.15 1.83
C ALA A 345 23.48 8.11 2.61
N ARG A 346 22.55 9.04 2.29
CA ARG A 346 21.18 9.03 2.84
C ARG A 346 20.41 7.76 2.46
N ALA A 347 20.49 7.35 1.19
CA ALA A 347 19.85 6.13 0.71
C ALA A 347 20.37 4.88 1.44
N LYS A 348 21.70 4.77 1.64
CA LYS A 348 22.32 3.68 2.41
C LYS A 348 21.82 3.63 3.85
N SER A 349 21.80 4.78 4.54
CA SER A 349 21.27 4.87 5.92
C SER A 349 19.78 4.51 6.00
N LEU A 350 18.98 4.92 5.00
CA LEU A 350 17.57 4.55 4.95
C LEU A 350 17.38 3.05 4.70
N ARG A 351 18.18 2.45 3.79
CA ARG A 351 18.17 1.01 3.52
C ARG A 351 18.42 0.17 4.78
N GLU A 352 19.35 0.57 5.64
CA GLU A 352 19.60 -0.09 6.93
C GLU A 352 18.35 -0.08 7.82
N ARG A 353 17.63 1.04 7.87
CA ARG A 353 16.37 1.14 8.61
C ARG A 353 15.29 0.23 8.03
N ILE A 354 15.16 0.18 6.69
CA ILE A 354 14.19 -0.69 6.04
C ILE A 354 14.47 -2.16 6.36
N PHE A 355 15.73 -2.56 6.30
CA PHE A 355 16.13 -3.93 6.65
C PHE A 355 15.68 -4.34 8.05
N MET A 356 15.82 -3.46 9.03
CA MET A 356 15.46 -3.73 10.42
C MET A 356 13.94 -3.73 10.67
N HIS A 357 13.15 -2.87 10.00
CA HIS A 357 11.79 -2.59 10.41
C HIS A 357 10.71 -2.87 9.35
N PHE A 358 11.08 -3.00 8.08
CA PHE A 358 10.15 -3.09 6.96
C PHE A 358 10.38 -4.33 6.09
N SER A 359 10.84 -5.43 6.68
CA SER A 359 10.94 -6.71 5.98
C SER A 359 9.59 -7.43 5.94
N GLN A 360 9.32 -8.20 4.87
CA GLN A 360 8.14 -9.08 4.80
C GLN A 360 8.07 -10.01 6.01
N ARG A 361 9.22 -10.50 6.48
CA ARG A 361 9.31 -11.31 7.69
C ARG A 361 8.73 -10.59 8.91
N ALA A 362 9.16 -9.35 9.18
CA ALA A 362 8.66 -8.55 10.30
C ALA A 362 7.16 -8.25 10.19
N MET A 363 6.67 -7.97 8.97
CA MET A 363 5.25 -7.77 8.69
C MET A 363 4.44 -9.03 9.03
N VAL A 364 4.85 -10.19 8.52
CA VAL A 364 4.13 -11.46 8.75
C VAL A 364 4.13 -11.84 10.23
N GLU A 365 5.29 -11.74 10.90
CA GLU A 365 5.43 -12.02 12.33
C GLU A 365 4.59 -11.07 13.18
N GLY A 366 4.58 -9.78 12.87
CA GLY A 366 3.76 -8.79 13.56
C GLY A 366 2.25 -9.05 13.41
N VAL A 367 1.81 -9.44 12.22
CA VAL A 367 0.40 -9.79 11.98
C VAL A 367 0.01 -11.07 12.71
N LEU A 368 0.85 -12.11 12.69
CA LEU A 368 0.59 -13.38 13.40
C LEU A 368 0.58 -13.16 14.92
N ALA A 369 1.50 -12.38 15.47
CA ALA A 369 1.50 -12.00 16.87
C ALA A 369 0.18 -11.30 17.25
N GLY A 370 -0.29 -10.36 16.41
CA GLY A 370 -1.59 -9.72 16.62
C GLY A 370 -2.76 -10.72 16.64
N TYR A 371 -2.75 -11.75 15.80
CA TYR A 371 -3.76 -12.81 15.84
C TYR A 371 -3.71 -13.59 17.16
N HIS A 372 -2.51 -13.97 17.62
CA HIS A 372 -2.34 -14.68 18.89
C HIS A 372 -2.80 -13.85 20.08
N ASP A 373 -2.43 -12.57 20.13
CA ASP A 373 -2.89 -11.64 21.18
C ASP A 373 -4.42 -11.55 21.19
N ALA A 374 -5.06 -11.44 20.00
CA ALA A 374 -6.51 -11.39 19.90
C ALA A 374 -7.22 -12.70 20.31
N PHE A 375 -6.57 -13.84 20.19
CA PHE A 375 -7.07 -15.09 20.76
C PHE A 375 -6.93 -15.13 22.28
N ALA A 376 -5.85 -14.58 22.82
CA ALA A 376 -5.59 -14.57 24.26
C ALA A 376 -6.57 -13.64 25.03
N GLU A 377 -7.09 -12.58 24.40
CA GLU A 377 -8.07 -11.65 24.98
C GLU A 377 -9.53 -12.16 24.93
N ARG A 378 -9.81 -13.35 24.40
CA ARG A 378 -11.15 -13.93 24.29
C ARG A 378 -11.43 -14.95 25.38
#